data_8e0884b8f94758ee0e3aa8e6f54685de
#
_entry.id   8e0884b8f94758ee0e3aa8e6f54685de
#
_cell.length_a   1.000
_cell.length_b   1.000
_cell.length_c   1.000
_cell.angle_alpha   90.00
_cell.angle_beta   90.00
_cell.angle_gamma   90.00
#
_symmetry.space_group_name_H-M   'P 1'
#
loop_
_entity.id
_entity.type
_entity.pdbx_description
1 polymer ?
#
loop_
_entity_poly.entity_id
_entity_poly.type
_entity_poly.pdbx_seq_one_letter_code
_entity_poly.pdbx_strand_id
1 'polypeptide(L)'
;MLYHNISMYILNHYTMKTFIQCIIFAILTFTSPFLDAQEKIIVCPNELQQEWANAEIGVIIHFDMPVFHPDYNWRQFGTHPSPSTFNPSSLDTDQWIHTAKSLGAKYAVLVAKHCSGFSLWPTTAHEYSIKNSPYKNGNGDIVAEFVASCRKYGIKPGIYASTTANGFLHVDNPGLVKKGSPVTQEEYNKIVETQLTELWSNYGKLFEIWFDGGVLSQQNGGADILTLIQRLQPNSIAFQGPYGYPNLIRWVGNEEGNSP
;
A
#
# COMPACT_ATOMS: atom_id res chain seq x y z
N MET A 1 -16.01 45.91 78.64
CA MET A 1 -15.49 44.58 78.20
C MET A 1 -16.16 44.02 76.92
N LEU A 2 -17.38 44.46 76.51
CA LEU A 2 -18.06 43.92 75.30
C LEU A 2 -17.51 44.50 73.98
N TYR A 3 -17.05 45.72 73.92
CA TYR A 3 -16.57 46.37 72.70
C TYR A 3 -15.21 45.86 72.23
N HIS A 4 -14.37 45.34 73.09
CA HIS A 4 -13.06 44.81 72.70
C HIS A 4 -13.15 43.40 71.98
N ASN A 5 -14.14 42.59 72.36
CA ASN A 5 -14.34 41.26 71.78
C ASN A 5 -14.97 41.30 70.39
N ILE A 6 -15.81 42.28 70.08
CA ILE A 6 -16.46 42.41 68.77
C ILE A 6 -15.44 42.88 67.71
N SER A 7 -14.55 43.81 68.08
CA SER A 7 -13.50 44.30 67.17
C SER A 7 -12.49 43.22 66.81
N MET A 8 -12.12 42.33 67.75
CA MET A 8 -11.23 41.20 67.48
C MET A 8 -11.88 40.09 66.59
N TYR A 9 -13.20 39.90 66.77
CA TYR A 9 -13.92 38.92 65.93
C TYR A 9 -14.09 39.40 64.46
N ILE A 10 -14.31 40.67 64.23
CA ILE A 10 -14.43 41.29 62.92
C ILE A 10 -13.06 41.27 62.18
N LEU A 11 -11.98 41.62 62.94
CA LEU A 11 -10.61 41.62 62.35
C LEU A 11 -10.17 40.21 61.95
N ASN A 12 -10.48 39.20 62.77
CA ASN A 12 -10.19 37.80 62.41
C ASN A 12 -11.01 37.30 61.21
N HIS A 13 -12.24 37.76 61.03
CA HIS A 13 -13.09 37.36 59.91
C HIS A 13 -12.64 38.01 58.61
N TYR A 14 -12.13 39.23 58.63
CA TYR A 14 -11.57 39.89 57.42
C TYR A 14 -10.23 39.30 57.01
N THR A 15 -9.35 39.01 57.93
CA THR A 15 -8.06 38.37 57.63
C THR A 15 -8.24 36.96 57.12
N MET A 16 -9.19 36.22 57.69
CA MET A 16 -9.47 34.85 57.20
C MET A 16 -10.10 34.82 55.78
N LYS A 17 -11.01 35.77 55.48
CA LYS A 17 -11.55 35.91 54.11
C LYS A 17 -10.50 36.29 53.08
N THR A 18 -9.61 37.21 53.41
CA THR A 18 -8.52 37.66 52.54
C THR A 18 -7.51 36.52 52.31
N PHE A 19 -7.21 35.73 53.34
CA PHE A 19 -6.31 34.57 53.26
C PHE A 19 -6.92 33.46 52.37
N ILE A 20 -8.21 33.19 52.51
CA ILE A 20 -8.93 32.22 51.65
C ILE A 20 -9.00 32.73 50.20
N GLN A 21 -9.22 34.03 49.97
CA GLN A 21 -9.21 34.60 48.60
C GLN A 21 -7.82 34.52 47.96
N CYS A 22 -6.74 34.75 48.71
CA CYS A 22 -5.37 34.59 48.20
C CYS A 22 -5.03 33.13 47.89
N ILE A 23 -5.50 32.16 48.69
CA ILE A 23 -5.30 30.72 48.42
C ILE A 23 -6.09 30.28 47.18
N ILE A 24 -7.33 30.72 47.02
CA ILE A 24 -8.13 30.43 45.83
C ILE A 24 -7.50 31.05 44.59
N PHE A 25 -6.97 32.25 44.65
CA PHE A 25 -6.26 32.88 43.54
C PHE A 25 -4.93 32.18 43.21
N ALA A 26 -4.19 31.73 44.22
CA ALA A 26 -2.97 30.95 44.04
C ALA A 26 -3.26 29.56 43.41
N ILE A 27 -4.34 28.88 43.83
CA ILE A 27 -4.76 27.61 43.25
C ILE A 27 -5.22 27.80 41.79
N LEU A 28 -5.93 28.88 41.47
CA LEU A 28 -6.36 29.19 40.11
C LEU A 28 -5.19 29.58 39.18
N THR A 29 -4.11 30.13 39.71
CA THR A 29 -2.91 30.44 38.91
C THR A 29 -2.01 29.20 38.68
N PHE A 30 -2.07 28.19 39.57
CA PHE A 30 -1.36 26.93 39.41
C PHE A 30 -2.12 25.87 38.57
N THR A 31 -3.41 26.06 38.32
CA THR A 31 -4.20 25.26 37.38
C THR A 31 -4.26 25.92 36.01
N SER A 32 -3.21 26.62 35.58
CA SER A 32 -3.02 26.83 34.14
C SER A 32 -3.04 25.44 33.53
N PRO A 33 -3.99 25.11 32.65
CA PRO A 33 -3.81 23.89 31.88
C PRO A 33 -2.43 24.05 31.26
N PHE A 34 -1.53 23.15 31.58
CA PHE A 34 -0.44 22.85 30.64
C PHE A 34 -1.20 22.56 29.35
N LEU A 35 -1.33 23.56 28.50
CA LEU A 35 -1.55 23.36 27.09
C LEU A 35 -0.36 22.48 26.70
N ASP A 36 -0.60 21.18 26.75
CA ASP A 36 0.20 20.21 26.11
C ASP A 36 0.16 20.66 24.64
N ALA A 37 1.10 21.54 24.31
CA ALA A 37 1.39 21.82 22.93
C ALA A 37 1.89 20.47 22.40
N GLN A 38 0.95 19.61 21.97
CA GLN A 38 1.31 18.48 21.15
C GLN A 38 2.18 19.08 20.07
N GLU A 39 3.49 18.90 20.21
CA GLU A 39 4.41 19.18 19.13
C GLU A 39 3.83 18.45 17.94
N LYS A 40 3.26 19.22 17.01
CA LYS A 40 2.75 18.69 15.77
C LYS A 40 3.98 18.12 15.08
N ILE A 41 4.22 16.81 15.25
CA ILE A 41 5.30 16.13 14.56
C ILE A 41 5.03 16.34 13.09
N ILE A 42 5.71 17.29 12.49
CA ILE A 42 5.69 17.50 11.04
C ILE A 42 6.50 16.33 10.47
N VAL A 43 5.80 15.29 10.04
CA VAL A 43 6.43 14.18 9.32
C VAL A 43 6.79 14.71 7.94
N CYS A 44 8.07 15.02 7.75
CA CYS A 44 8.59 15.37 6.43
C CYS A 44 8.78 14.11 5.58
N PRO A 45 8.46 14.15 4.27
CA PRO A 45 8.78 13.06 3.37
C PRO A 45 10.29 12.77 3.38
N ASN A 46 10.65 11.49 3.40
CA ASN A 46 12.04 11.07 3.26
C ASN A 46 12.55 11.27 1.81
N GLU A 47 13.85 11.04 1.57
CA GLU A 47 14.46 11.26 0.25
C GLU A 47 13.79 10.46 -0.88
N LEU A 48 13.42 9.21 -0.63
CA LEU A 48 12.75 8.36 -1.63
C LEU A 48 11.33 8.84 -1.94
N GLN A 49 10.60 9.29 -0.92
CA GLN A 49 9.26 9.88 -1.11
C GLN A 49 9.34 11.22 -1.86
N GLN A 50 10.39 12.01 -1.61
CA GLN A 50 10.65 13.24 -2.37
C GLN A 50 11.04 12.93 -3.82
N GLU A 51 11.90 11.92 -4.06
CA GLU A 51 12.26 11.46 -5.40
C GLU A 51 11.03 10.99 -6.18
N TRP A 52 10.12 10.28 -5.52
CA TRP A 52 8.87 9.85 -6.13
C TRP A 52 7.95 11.03 -6.47
N ALA A 53 7.80 11.98 -5.56
CA ALA A 53 7.00 13.19 -5.80
C ALA A 53 7.57 14.03 -6.94
N ASN A 54 8.90 14.18 -7.01
CA ASN A 54 9.59 14.91 -8.07
C ASN A 54 9.58 14.18 -9.43
N ALA A 55 9.22 12.90 -9.47
CA ALA A 55 9.01 12.19 -10.72
C ALA A 55 7.75 12.64 -11.46
N GLU A 56 6.78 13.24 -10.77
CA GLU A 56 5.55 13.89 -11.25
C GLU A 56 4.65 12.97 -12.10
N ILE A 57 5.19 12.40 -13.20
CA ILE A 57 4.43 11.61 -14.16
C ILE A 57 4.91 10.17 -14.14
N GLY A 58 3.99 9.27 -13.75
CA GLY A 58 4.12 7.83 -13.90
C GLY A 58 2.98 7.26 -14.73
N VAL A 59 3.16 6.09 -15.29
CA VAL A 59 2.11 5.35 -16.01
C VAL A 59 1.89 3.99 -15.37
N ILE A 60 0.64 3.55 -15.31
CA ILE A 60 0.28 2.18 -14.96
C ILE A 60 -0.16 1.47 -16.23
N ILE A 61 0.41 0.30 -16.48
CA ILE A 61 0.08 -0.55 -17.62
C ILE A 61 -0.65 -1.78 -17.10
N HIS A 62 -1.94 -1.87 -17.44
CA HIS A 62 -2.78 -3.01 -17.05
C HIS A 62 -3.00 -3.91 -18.28
N PHE A 63 -2.46 -5.12 -18.20
CA PHE A 63 -2.58 -6.15 -19.22
C PHE A 63 -2.89 -7.49 -18.52
N ASP A 64 -4.10 -8.03 -18.71
CA ASP A 64 -4.60 -9.19 -17.96
C ASP A 64 -5.57 -10.01 -18.81
N MET A 65 -6.04 -11.14 -18.29
CA MET A 65 -6.99 -12.04 -18.95
C MET A 65 -8.22 -11.35 -19.56
N PRO A 66 -8.84 -10.32 -18.98
CA PRO A 66 -9.98 -9.62 -19.58
C PRO A 66 -9.70 -9.02 -20.96
N VAL A 67 -8.44 -8.75 -21.30
CA VAL A 67 -8.08 -8.27 -22.66
C VAL A 67 -8.48 -9.29 -23.75
N PHE A 68 -8.41 -10.57 -23.43
CA PHE A 68 -8.80 -11.68 -24.33
C PHE A 68 -10.20 -12.20 -24.04
N HIS A 69 -10.75 -11.89 -22.88
CA HIS A 69 -12.05 -12.36 -22.37
C HIS A 69 -12.81 -11.20 -21.74
N PRO A 70 -13.37 -10.26 -22.53
CA PRO A 70 -14.01 -9.06 -22.01
C PRO A 70 -15.22 -9.33 -21.09
N ASP A 71 -15.87 -10.46 -21.25
CA ASP A 71 -17.00 -10.87 -20.40
C ASP A 71 -16.58 -11.59 -19.12
N TYR A 72 -15.28 -11.79 -18.92
CA TYR A 72 -14.76 -12.46 -17.73
C TYR A 72 -14.94 -11.58 -16.49
N ASN A 73 -15.69 -12.11 -15.52
CA ASN A 73 -15.87 -11.49 -14.22
C ASN A 73 -15.11 -12.30 -13.15
N TRP A 74 -13.97 -11.78 -12.69
CA TRP A 74 -13.13 -12.45 -11.70
C TRP A 74 -13.85 -12.70 -10.35
N ARG A 75 -14.92 -11.95 -10.04
CA ARG A 75 -15.75 -12.16 -8.84
C ARG A 75 -16.62 -13.41 -8.93
N GLN A 76 -16.82 -13.93 -10.13
CA GLN A 76 -17.56 -15.17 -10.35
C GLN A 76 -16.62 -16.37 -10.26
N PHE A 77 -16.47 -16.91 -9.07
CA PHE A 77 -15.56 -18.02 -8.81
C PHE A 77 -15.86 -19.25 -9.72
N GLY A 78 -14.77 -19.87 -10.17
CA GLY A 78 -14.86 -21.07 -11.04
C GLY A 78 -15.09 -20.80 -12.54
N THR A 79 -15.14 -19.53 -12.96
CA THR A 79 -15.35 -19.15 -14.37
C THR A 79 -14.08 -18.60 -15.05
N HIS A 80 -12.91 -18.73 -14.42
CA HIS A 80 -11.66 -18.23 -14.97
C HIS A 80 -11.31 -18.88 -16.30
N PRO A 81 -10.91 -18.08 -17.32
CA PRO A 81 -10.47 -18.60 -18.61
C PRO A 81 -9.19 -19.43 -18.47
N SER A 82 -9.01 -20.41 -19.35
CA SER A 82 -7.78 -21.23 -19.37
C SER A 82 -6.55 -20.36 -19.70
N PRO A 83 -5.40 -20.56 -19.05
CA PRO A 83 -4.14 -19.94 -19.44
C PRO A 83 -3.77 -20.14 -20.92
N SER A 84 -4.21 -21.25 -21.51
CA SER A 84 -3.96 -21.56 -22.92
C SER A 84 -4.58 -20.57 -23.91
N THR A 85 -5.53 -19.75 -23.45
CA THR A 85 -6.16 -18.70 -24.27
C THR A 85 -5.42 -17.36 -24.22
N PHE A 86 -4.44 -17.22 -23.33
CA PHE A 86 -3.63 -16.02 -23.19
C PHE A 86 -2.41 -16.09 -24.14
N ASN A 87 -2.53 -15.50 -25.33
CA ASN A 87 -1.46 -15.52 -26.34
C ASN A 87 -1.26 -14.16 -27.00
N PRO A 88 -0.57 -13.22 -26.34
CA PRO A 88 -0.30 -11.89 -26.88
C PRO A 88 0.82 -11.90 -27.94
N SER A 89 0.58 -12.53 -29.11
CA SER A 89 1.57 -12.73 -30.16
C SER A 89 2.19 -11.44 -30.71
N SER A 90 1.53 -10.31 -30.56
CA SER A 90 2.00 -8.98 -31.01
C SER A 90 2.40 -8.06 -29.88
N LEU A 91 2.65 -8.62 -28.68
CA LEU A 91 3.07 -7.81 -27.54
C LEU A 91 4.46 -7.20 -27.80
N ASP A 92 4.55 -5.89 -27.55
CA ASP A 92 5.79 -5.11 -27.65
C ASP A 92 5.90 -4.16 -26.46
N THR A 93 6.65 -4.59 -25.45
CA THR A 93 6.90 -3.79 -24.23
C THR A 93 7.79 -2.58 -24.52
N ASP A 94 8.62 -2.61 -25.54
CA ASP A 94 9.41 -1.47 -25.98
C ASP A 94 8.51 -0.33 -26.48
N GLN A 95 7.48 -0.67 -27.25
CA GLN A 95 6.49 0.29 -27.72
C GLN A 95 5.73 0.93 -26.54
N TRP A 96 5.36 0.16 -25.52
CA TRP A 96 4.70 0.69 -24.33
C TRP A 96 5.57 1.73 -23.63
N ILE A 97 6.83 1.38 -23.37
CA ILE A 97 7.75 2.23 -22.61
C ILE A 97 8.22 3.44 -23.42
N HIS A 98 8.43 3.26 -24.73
CA HIS A 98 8.71 4.39 -25.62
C HIS A 98 7.58 5.42 -25.60
N THR A 99 6.32 4.95 -25.65
CA THR A 99 5.14 5.82 -25.59
C THR A 99 5.05 6.53 -24.23
N ALA A 100 5.24 5.80 -23.12
CA ALA A 100 5.27 6.39 -21.78
C ALA A 100 6.35 7.49 -21.68
N LYS A 101 7.55 7.24 -22.19
CA LYS A 101 8.64 8.23 -22.24
C LYS A 101 8.26 9.46 -23.04
N SER A 102 7.58 9.29 -24.16
CA SER A 102 7.14 10.40 -25.03
C SER A 102 6.11 11.30 -24.35
N LEU A 103 5.34 10.77 -23.39
CA LEU A 103 4.43 11.54 -22.51
C LEU A 103 5.17 12.30 -21.40
N GLY A 104 6.48 12.08 -21.23
CA GLY A 104 7.27 12.67 -20.15
C GLY A 104 7.31 11.83 -18.88
N ALA A 105 6.78 10.60 -18.87
CA ALA A 105 6.83 9.71 -17.71
C ALA A 105 8.26 9.43 -17.26
N LYS A 106 8.46 9.38 -15.97
CA LYS A 106 9.74 9.07 -15.32
C LYS A 106 9.80 7.65 -14.80
N TYR A 107 8.65 7.06 -14.56
CA TYR A 107 8.51 5.68 -14.13
C TYR A 107 7.28 5.04 -14.78
N ALA A 108 7.25 3.72 -14.78
CA ALA A 108 6.11 2.93 -15.25
C ALA A 108 5.89 1.75 -14.31
N VAL A 109 4.63 1.42 -14.02
CA VAL A 109 4.22 0.31 -13.18
C VAL A 109 3.47 -0.71 -14.03
N LEU A 110 3.95 -1.95 -14.08
CA LEU A 110 3.23 -3.04 -14.71
C LEU A 110 2.33 -3.75 -13.70
N VAL A 111 1.07 -3.94 -14.03
CA VAL A 111 0.18 -4.84 -13.29
C VAL A 111 0.56 -6.27 -13.61
N ALA A 112 1.48 -6.84 -12.81
CA ALA A 112 1.98 -8.20 -12.99
C ALA A 112 0.94 -9.26 -12.63
N LYS A 113 0.07 -8.97 -11.65
CA LYS A 113 -1.10 -9.78 -11.28
C LYS A 113 -2.18 -8.88 -10.71
N HIS A 114 -3.36 -8.90 -11.33
CA HIS A 114 -4.57 -8.23 -10.85
C HIS A 114 -5.51 -9.20 -10.11
N CYS A 115 -6.72 -8.75 -9.86
CA CYS A 115 -7.76 -9.52 -9.17
C CYS A 115 -8.20 -10.81 -9.91
N SER A 116 -7.91 -10.97 -11.21
CA SER A 116 -8.12 -12.24 -11.93
C SER A 116 -7.33 -13.38 -11.29
N GLY A 117 -6.17 -13.07 -10.71
CA GLY A 117 -5.19 -14.04 -10.18
C GLY A 117 -4.20 -14.53 -11.23
N PHE A 118 -4.37 -14.16 -12.52
CA PHE A 118 -3.43 -14.56 -13.57
C PHE A 118 -2.09 -13.82 -13.42
N SER A 119 -1.00 -14.58 -13.43
CA SER A 119 0.35 -14.04 -13.25
C SER A 119 1.07 -13.90 -14.59
N LEU A 120 1.57 -12.69 -14.89
CA LEU A 120 2.28 -12.36 -16.12
C LEU A 120 3.75 -12.82 -16.14
N TRP A 121 4.19 -13.55 -15.12
CA TRP A 121 5.51 -14.19 -15.03
C TRP A 121 5.34 -15.68 -14.70
N PRO A 122 6.35 -16.52 -14.94
CA PRO A 122 6.28 -17.96 -14.72
C PRO A 122 6.39 -18.33 -13.24
N THR A 123 5.41 -17.87 -12.42
CA THR A 123 5.39 -18.11 -10.97
C THR A 123 5.41 -19.61 -10.65
N THR A 124 6.07 -19.95 -9.55
CA THR A 124 6.03 -21.31 -8.98
C THR A 124 4.87 -21.49 -7.99
N ALA A 125 4.20 -20.41 -7.61
CA ALA A 125 3.17 -20.42 -6.56
C ALA A 125 1.88 -21.14 -6.96
N HIS A 126 1.50 -21.08 -8.25
CA HIS A 126 0.32 -21.77 -8.79
C HIS A 126 0.36 -21.89 -10.33
N GLU A 127 -0.60 -22.63 -10.90
CA GLU A 127 -0.65 -22.93 -12.33
C GLU A 127 -1.32 -21.84 -13.19
N TYR A 128 -2.06 -20.91 -12.60
CA TYR A 128 -2.76 -19.84 -13.32
C TYR A 128 -1.81 -18.70 -13.68
N SER A 129 -0.95 -18.96 -14.64
CA SER A 129 0.11 -18.03 -15.05
C SER A 129 0.54 -18.22 -16.50
N ILE A 130 1.34 -17.28 -16.97
CA ILE A 130 1.87 -17.26 -18.34
C ILE A 130 2.69 -18.51 -18.70
N LYS A 131 3.26 -19.24 -17.73
CA LYS A 131 3.99 -20.49 -17.99
C LYS A 131 3.13 -21.56 -18.64
N ASN A 132 1.81 -21.52 -18.44
CA ASN A 132 0.84 -22.44 -19.02
C ASN A 132 0.11 -21.84 -20.23
N SER A 133 0.57 -20.70 -20.73
CA SER A 133 0.09 -20.09 -21.97
C SER A 133 0.97 -20.49 -23.18
N PRO A 134 0.45 -20.39 -24.40
CA PRO A 134 1.25 -20.61 -25.59
C PRO A 134 2.22 -19.47 -25.93
N TYR A 135 2.14 -18.35 -25.19
CA TYR A 135 3.02 -17.20 -25.41
C TYR A 135 4.50 -17.61 -25.32
N LYS A 136 5.25 -17.30 -26.36
CA LYS A 136 6.66 -17.71 -26.54
C LYS A 136 6.91 -19.21 -26.29
N ASN A 137 5.96 -20.04 -26.69
CA ASN A 137 5.99 -21.49 -26.48
C ASN A 137 6.13 -21.92 -25.02
N GLY A 138 5.43 -21.22 -24.11
CA GLY A 138 5.45 -21.48 -22.68
C GLY A 138 6.65 -20.88 -21.94
N ASN A 139 7.51 -20.11 -22.62
CA ASN A 139 8.69 -19.46 -22.04
C ASN A 139 8.52 -17.93 -21.89
N GLY A 140 7.28 -17.44 -21.92
CA GLY A 140 7.00 -16.02 -21.78
C GLY A 140 7.20 -15.51 -20.35
N ASP A 141 7.74 -14.30 -20.22
CA ASP A 141 7.84 -13.53 -18.99
C ASP A 141 7.67 -12.05 -19.31
N ILE A 142 6.41 -11.58 -19.25
CA ILE A 142 6.09 -10.18 -19.57
C ILE A 142 6.68 -9.22 -18.55
N VAL A 143 6.86 -9.65 -17.31
CA VAL A 143 7.50 -8.82 -16.28
C VAL A 143 8.97 -8.57 -16.61
N ALA A 144 9.68 -9.61 -17.02
CA ALA A 144 11.08 -9.48 -17.45
C ALA A 144 11.21 -8.57 -18.69
N GLU A 145 10.33 -8.76 -19.67
CA GLU A 145 10.30 -7.95 -20.90
C GLU A 145 10.03 -6.47 -20.59
N PHE A 146 9.03 -6.19 -19.77
CA PHE A 146 8.70 -4.85 -19.33
C PHE A 146 9.86 -4.17 -18.60
N VAL A 147 10.48 -4.86 -17.63
CA VAL A 147 11.61 -4.30 -16.87
C VAL A 147 12.82 -4.06 -17.77
N ALA A 148 13.09 -4.94 -18.74
CA ALA A 148 14.14 -4.72 -19.73
C ALA A 148 13.88 -3.48 -20.59
N SER A 149 12.64 -3.29 -21.07
CA SER A 149 12.24 -2.09 -21.82
C SER A 149 12.35 -0.82 -20.97
N CYS A 150 11.93 -0.85 -19.70
CA CYS A 150 12.11 0.29 -18.79
C CYS A 150 13.57 0.69 -18.71
N ARG A 151 14.49 -0.24 -18.49
CA ARG A 151 15.93 0.04 -18.40
C ARG A 151 16.50 0.56 -19.71
N LYS A 152 16.09 -0.03 -20.84
CA LYS A 152 16.51 0.41 -22.19
C LYS A 152 16.18 1.88 -22.46
N TYR A 153 15.01 2.33 -22.05
CA TYR A 153 14.52 3.68 -22.30
C TYR A 153 14.79 4.67 -21.13
N GLY A 154 15.42 4.23 -20.04
CA GLY A 154 15.70 5.06 -18.87
C GLY A 154 14.47 5.45 -18.06
N ILE A 155 13.43 4.62 -18.09
CA ILE A 155 12.23 4.71 -17.26
C ILE A 155 12.42 3.82 -16.02
N LYS A 156 12.05 4.31 -14.85
CA LYS A 156 12.16 3.55 -13.60
C LYS A 156 11.04 2.48 -13.54
N PRO A 157 11.36 1.18 -13.37
CA PRO A 157 10.34 0.14 -13.31
C PRO A 157 9.65 0.07 -11.96
N GLY A 158 8.35 -0.10 -11.96
CA GLY A 158 7.52 -0.49 -10.82
C GLY A 158 6.70 -1.74 -11.13
N ILE A 159 6.28 -2.44 -10.09
CA ILE A 159 5.46 -3.64 -10.21
C ILE A 159 4.26 -3.55 -9.26
N TYR A 160 3.09 -3.83 -9.82
CA TYR A 160 1.85 -4.00 -9.09
C TYR A 160 1.53 -5.50 -8.98
N ALA A 161 1.20 -5.95 -7.77
CA ALA A 161 0.69 -7.29 -7.54
C ALA A 161 -0.42 -7.25 -6.47
N SER A 162 -1.66 -7.54 -6.86
CA SER A 162 -2.77 -7.61 -5.91
C SER A 162 -2.54 -8.72 -4.88
N THR A 163 -2.60 -8.39 -3.60
CA THR A 163 -2.57 -9.35 -2.49
C THR A 163 -3.93 -9.50 -1.83
N THR A 164 -4.87 -8.62 -2.16
CA THR A 164 -6.18 -8.50 -1.50
C THR A 164 -7.30 -9.20 -2.24
N ALA A 165 -7.10 -9.53 -3.54
CA ALA A 165 -8.09 -10.26 -4.32
C ALA A 165 -7.42 -11.24 -5.29
N ASN A 166 -8.07 -12.40 -5.50
CA ASN A 166 -7.63 -13.42 -6.44
C ASN A 166 -8.84 -14.29 -6.84
N GLY A 167 -9.38 -14.03 -8.03
CA GLY A 167 -10.56 -14.75 -8.55
C GLY A 167 -10.29 -16.23 -8.81
N PHE A 168 -9.07 -16.59 -9.22
CA PHE A 168 -8.68 -17.98 -9.42
C PHE A 168 -8.72 -18.79 -8.11
N LEU A 169 -8.29 -18.19 -6.99
CA LEU A 169 -8.22 -18.83 -5.68
C LEU A 169 -9.42 -18.50 -4.77
N HIS A 170 -10.42 -17.77 -5.28
CA HIS A 170 -11.58 -17.32 -4.50
C HIS A 170 -11.20 -16.58 -3.22
N VAL A 171 -10.38 -15.54 -3.41
CA VAL A 171 -9.96 -14.61 -2.36
C VAL A 171 -10.49 -13.22 -2.68
N ASP A 172 -11.02 -12.53 -1.69
CA ASP A 172 -11.63 -11.21 -1.83
C ASP A 172 -11.08 -10.23 -0.81
N ASN A 173 -11.24 -8.94 -1.07
CA ASN A 173 -10.80 -7.88 -0.18
C ASN A 173 -11.20 -8.14 1.28
N PRO A 174 -10.29 -7.93 2.21
CA PRO A 174 -8.92 -7.41 2.10
C PRO A 174 -7.81 -8.48 1.94
N GLY A 175 -8.08 -9.61 1.33
CA GLY A 175 -7.16 -10.76 1.18
C GLY A 175 -7.61 -11.97 1.98
N LEU A 176 -8.92 -12.06 2.22
CA LEU A 176 -9.53 -13.18 2.96
C LEU A 176 -10.02 -14.26 2.01
N VAL A 177 -9.60 -15.48 2.30
CA VAL A 177 -10.05 -16.68 1.59
C VAL A 177 -11.52 -16.92 1.84
N LYS A 178 -12.30 -17.07 0.77
CA LYS A 178 -13.76 -17.30 0.83
C LYS A 178 -14.11 -18.78 0.93
N LYS A 179 -15.30 -19.05 1.43
CA LYS A 179 -15.85 -20.43 1.47
C LYS A 179 -15.90 -21.02 0.05
N GLY A 180 -15.39 -22.23 -0.11
CA GLY A 180 -15.30 -22.91 -1.41
C GLY A 180 -14.01 -22.66 -2.18
N SER A 181 -13.08 -21.87 -1.61
CA SER A 181 -11.72 -21.75 -2.14
C SER A 181 -10.99 -23.10 -2.15
N PRO A 182 -10.13 -23.36 -3.13
CA PRO A 182 -9.28 -24.55 -3.14
C PRO A 182 -8.11 -24.49 -2.15
N VAL A 183 -7.92 -23.34 -1.47
CA VAL A 183 -6.80 -23.11 -0.54
C VAL A 183 -7.32 -22.56 0.80
N THR A 184 -6.56 -22.82 1.85
CA THR A 184 -6.72 -22.19 3.17
C THR A 184 -6.10 -20.81 3.20
N GLN A 185 -6.36 -20.02 4.25
CA GLN A 185 -5.71 -18.70 4.42
C GLN A 185 -4.18 -18.83 4.55
N GLU A 186 -3.70 -19.85 5.25
CA GLU A 186 -2.27 -20.09 5.40
C GLU A 186 -1.59 -20.43 4.06
N GLU A 187 -2.22 -21.27 3.25
CA GLU A 187 -1.73 -21.60 1.90
C GLU A 187 -1.75 -20.38 0.98
N TYR A 188 -2.80 -19.54 1.06
CA TYR A 188 -2.84 -18.29 0.32
C TYR A 188 -1.72 -17.33 0.74
N ASN A 189 -1.46 -17.21 2.02
CA ASN A 189 -0.35 -16.39 2.51
C ASN A 189 1.00 -16.88 1.95
N LYS A 190 1.25 -18.18 1.90
CA LYS A 190 2.45 -18.76 1.28
C LYS A 190 2.54 -18.48 -0.23
N ILE A 191 1.39 -18.51 -0.93
CA ILE A 191 1.32 -18.13 -2.35
C ILE A 191 1.71 -16.66 -2.51
N VAL A 192 1.17 -15.77 -1.68
CA VAL A 192 1.51 -14.33 -1.70
C VAL A 192 3.00 -14.12 -1.43
N GLU A 193 3.56 -14.73 -0.38
CA GLU A 193 4.98 -14.64 -0.05
C GLU A 193 5.89 -15.14 -1.17
N THR A 194 5.53 -16.27 -1.80
CA THR A 194 6.27 -16.82 -2.94
C THR A 194 6.26 -15.85 -4.11
N GLN A 195 5.07 -15.37 -4.52
CA GLN A 195 4.90 -14.45 -5.63
C GLN A 195 5.65 -13.13 -5.42
N LEU A 196 5.53 -12.53 -4.22
CA LEU A 196 6.24 -11.29 -3.92
C LEU A 196 7.74 -11.51 -3.84
N THR A 197 8.21 -12.67 -3.33
CA THR A 197 9.64 -13.01 -3.34
C THR A 197 10.17 -13.11 -4.76
N GLU A 198 9.46 -13.78 -5.67
CA GLU A 198 9.83 -13.88 -7.08
C GLU A 198 9.91 -12.49 -7.73
N LEU A 199 8.86 -11.67 -7.58
CA LEU A 199 8.78 -10.34 -8.20
C LEU A 199 9.86 -9.38 -7.66
N TRP A 200 10.21 -9.50 -6.40
CA TRP A 200 11.16 -8.58 -5.75
C TRP A 200 12.62 -9.03 -5.79
N SER A 201 12.87 -10.29 -6.18
CA SER A 201 14.23 -10.84 -6.28
C SER A 201 14.70 -10.97 -7.72
N ASN A 202 13.82 -11.32 -8.67
CA ASN A 202 14.24 -11.75 -10.00
C ASN A 202 14.42 -10.61 -11.00
N TYR A 203 13.82 -9.44 -10.74
CA TYR A 203 13.77 -8.33 -11.71
C TYR A 203 14.62 -7.12 -11.30
N GLY A 204 15.44 -7.26 -10.24
CA GLY A 204 16.35 -6.23 -9.74
C GLY A 204 15.62 -5.10 -9.00
N LYS A 205 16.23 -3.91 -8.95
CA LYS A 205 15.68 -2.79 -8.21
C LYS A 205 14.40 -2.27 -8.86
N LEU A 206 13.38 -2.08 -8.01
CA LEU A 206 12.10 -1.48 -8.38
C LEU A 206 12.00 -0.07 -7.78
N PHE A 207 11.44 0.85 -8.53
CA PHE A 207 11.18 2.20 -8.06
C PHE A 207 9.92 2.27 -7.21
N GLU A 208 8.87 1.58 -7.66
CA GLU A 208 7.59 1.54 -6.97
C GLU A 208 7.04 0.11 -6.90
N ILE A 209 6.50 -0.24 -5.77
CA ILE A 209 5.71 -1.45 -5.54
C ILE A 209 4.29 -1.00 -5.21
N TRP A 210 3.32 -1.44 -6.04
CA TRP A 210 1.94 -1.02 -5.91
C TRP A 210 1.08 -2.15 -5.33
N PHE A 211 0.44 -1.87 -4.21
CA PHE A 211 -0.54 -2.75 -3.58
C PHE A 211 -1.94 -2.15 -3.74
N ASP A 212 -2.74 -2.74 -4.59
CA ASP A 212 -4.11 -2.31 -4.79
C ASP A 212 -5.00 -2.71 -3.59
N GLY A 213 -5.74 -1.74 -3.04
CA GLY A 213 -6.55 -1.96 -1.86
C GLY A 213 -5.76 -2.23 -0.57
N GLY A 214 -4.43 -2.12 -0.64
CA GLY A 214 -3.56 -2.34 0.52
C GLY A 214 -3.11 -3.79 0.70
N VAL A 215 -2.85 -4.16 1.96
CA VAL A 215 -2.44 -5.51 2.35
C VAL A 215 -3.20 -5.94 3.60
N LEU A 216 -3.57 -7.22 3.68
CA LEU A 216 -4.06 -7.80 4.93
C LEU A 216 -2.90 -7.86 5.93
N SER A 217 -3.05 -7.20 7.07
CA SER A 217 -1.98 -7.19 8.08
C SER A 217 -1.79 -8.59 8.68
N GLN A 218 -0.55 -8.89 9.12
CA GLN A 218 -0.23 -10.14 9.80
C GLN A 218 -1.10 -10.34 11.06
N GLN A 219 -1.41 -9.27 11.79
CA GLN A 219 -2.31 -9.32 12.95
C GLN A 219 -3.73 -9.76 12.61
N ASN A 220 -4.16 -9.56 11.36
CA ASN A 220 -5.46 -9.97 10.84
C ASN A 220 -5.38 -11.27 10.03
N GLY A 221 -4.28 -12.02 10.14
CA GLY A 221 -4.10 -13.30 9.48
C GLY A 221 -3.47 -13.24 8.09
N GLY A 222 -2.92 -12.10 7.67
CA GLY A 222 -2.20 -11.94 6.41
C GLY A 222 -0.72 -12.39 6.48
N ALA A 223 -0.05 -12.39 5.33
CA ALA A 223 1.37 -12.67 5.20
C ALA A 223 2.26 -11.56 5.81
N ASP A 224 3.49 -11.88 6.20
CA ASP A 224 4.47 -10.89 6.69
C ASP A 224 5.13 -10.12 5.55
N ILE A 225 4.34 -9.25 4.92
CA ILE A 225 4.79 -8.45 3.77
C ILE A 225 5.76 -7.35 4.22
N LEU A 226 5.63 -6.85 5.46
CA LEU A 226 6.53 -5.80 5.96
C LEU A 226 7.97 -6.27 6.03
N THR A 227 8.22 -7.40 6.67
CA THR A 227 9.57 -7.98 6.74
C THR A 227 10.11 -8.33 5.34
N LEU A 228 9.24 -8.84 4.46
CA LEU A 228 9.62 -9.22 3.12
C LEU A 228 10.09 -8.03 2.27
N ILE A 229 9.32 -6.91 2.25
CA ILE A 229 9.69 -5.71 1.48
C ILE A 229 10.94 -5.04 2.03
N GLN A 230 11.09 -4.97 3.35
CA GLN A 230 12.28 -4.42 4.00
C GLN A 230 13.56 -5.19 3.64
N ARG A 231 13.44 -6.50 3.47
CA ARG A 231 14.56 -7.37 3.10
C ARG A 231 14.90 -7.31 1.62
N LEU A 232 13.90 -7.34 0.73
CA LEU A 232 14.12 -7.54 -0.70
C LEU A 232 14.15 -6.24 -1.50
N GLN A 233 13.39 -5.23 -1.08
CA GLN A 233 13.26 -3.95 -1.78
C GLN A 233 13.26 -2.75 -0.79
N PRO A 234 14.28 -2.59 0.06
CA PRO A 234 14.29 -1.56 1.12
C PRO A 234 14.26 -0.13 0.57
N ASN A 235 14.63 0.06 -0.69
CA ASN A 235 14.72 1.36 -1.35
C ASN A 235 13.62 1.60 -2.39
N SER A 236 12.52 0.86 -2.34
CA SER A 236 11.35 1.07 -3.19
C SER A 236 10.30 1.91 -2.46
N ILE A 237 9.52 2.67 -3.21
CA ILE A 237 8.27 3.24 -2.72
C ILE A 237 7.22 2.13 -2.65
N ALA A 238 6.45 2.08 -1.56
CA ALA A 238 5.29 1.19 -1.44
C ALA A 238 3.99 2.00 -1.49
N PHE A 239 3.29 1.95 -2.61
CA PHE A 239 1.97 2.56 -2.74
C PHE A 239 0.91 1.63 -2.13
N GLN A 240 0.19 2.10 -1.09
CA GLN A 240 -0.78 1.32 -0.31
C GLN A 240 -0.17 0.08 0.37
N GLY A 241 1.13 0.07 0.62
CA GLY A 241 1.85 -1.04 1.25
C GLY A 241 1.57 -1.21 2.75
N PRO A 242 2.33 -2.12 3.42
CA PRO A 242 2.13 -2.42 4.83
C PRO A 242 2.47 -1.23 5.73
N TYR A 243 1.67 -1.03 6.80
CA TYR A 243 1.99 -0.03 7.82
C TYR A 243 3.34 -0.34 8.48
N GLY A 244 4.09 0.73 8.80
CA GLY A 244 5.44 0.61 9.37
C GLY A 244 6.55 0.55 8.32
N TYR A 245 6.23 0.46 7.03
CA TYR A 245 7.24 0.62 5.99
C TYR A 245 7.60 2.11 5.82
N PRO A 246 8.89 2.51 5.91
CA PRO A 246 9.26 3.93 5.95
C PRO A 246 8.98 4.68 4.63
N ASN A 247 9.01 3.99 3.50
CA ASN A 247 8.80 4.58 2.18
C ASN A 247 7.35 4.39 1.68
N LEU A 248 6.40 4.43 2.61
CA LEU A 248 4.98 4.23 2.33
C LEU A 248 4.35 5.50 1.75
N ILE A 249 3.56 5.32 0.70
CA ILE A 249 2.68 6.35 0.14
C ILE A 249 1.24 5.84 0.18
N ARG A 250 0.31 6.75 0.44
CA ARG A 250 -1.12 6.45 0.49
C ARG A 250 -1.86 7.18 -0.62
N TRP A 251 -2.82 6.50 -1.20
CA TRP A 251 -3.79 7.12 -2.08
C TRP A 251 -4.71 8.02 -1.26
N VAL A 252 -4.82 9.27 -1.68
CA VAL A 252 -5.74 10.27 -1.13
C VAL A 252 -6.78 10.57 -2.20
N GLY A 253 -8.02 10.15 -1.98
CA GLY A 253 -9.09 10.31 -2.94
C GLY A 253 -9.83 9.00 -3.27
N ASN A 254 -10.57 9.02 -4.36
CA ASN A 254 -11.33 7.89 -4.89
C ASN A 254 -11.24 7.81 -6.43
N GLU A 255 -11.79 6.73 -7.02
CA GLU A 255 -11.81 6.52 -8.47
C GLU A 255 -12.72 7.50 -9.21
N GLU A 256 -13.54 8.26 -8.51
CA GLU A 256 -14.40 9.32 -9.08
C GLU A 256 -13.64 10.65 -9.23
N GLY A 257 -12.36 10.71 -8.81
CA GLY A 257 -11.52 11.91 -8.89
C GLY A 257 -11.77 12.90 -7.76
N ASN A 258 -12.45 12.52 -6.69
CA ASN A 258 -12.66 13.37 -5.53
C ASN A 258 -11.54 13.15 -4.50
N SER A 259 -11.03 14.22 -3.92
CA SER A 259 -10.14 14.22 -2.76
C SER A 259 -10.83 14.89 -1.57
N PRO A 260 -10.67 14.37 -0.34
CA PRO A 260 -11.22 15.01 0.86
C PRO A 260 -10.58 16.36 1.13
#